data_e35af6d291d6fb9272e9b9a4d6ee78a7
#
_entry.id   e35af6d291d6fb9272e9b9a4d6ee78a7
#
_cell.length_a   1.000
_cell.length_b   1.000
_cell.length_c   1.000
_cell.angle_alpha   90.00
_cell.angle_beta   90.00
_cell.angle_gamma   90.00
#
_symmetry.space_group_name_H-M   'P 1'
#
loop_
_entity.id
_entity.type
_entity.pdbx_description
1 polymer ?
#
loop_
_entity_poly.entity_id
_entity_poly.type
_entity_poly.pdbx_seq_one_letter_code
_entity_poly.pdbx_strand_id
1 'polypeptide(L)'
;MDQADFFKCLSDPTRLDILKIILERQNVCVCEITEILQLSQPKISRHLALLRNLFILLDERKGQWVYYRLNPNLPVWARSILDVLKAEVLNKPSSNLSISVQCE
;
A
#
# COMPACT_ATOMS: atom_id res chain seq x y z
N MET A 1 9.36 2.41 15.41
CA MET A 1 9.56 2.13 13.97
C MET A 1 10.90 2.68 13.54
N ASP A 2 11.71 1.83 12.94
CA ASP A 2 13.03 2.21 12.46
C ASP A 2 12.91 2.91 11.12
N GLN A 3 13.54 4.08 10.98
CA GLN A 3 13.45 4.86 9.76
C GLN A 3 14.06 4.14 8.56
N ALA A 4 15.21 3.49 8.77
CA ALA A 4 15.85 2.77 7.68
C ALA A 4 14.97 1.63 7.18
N ASP A 5 14.33 0.90 8.08
CA ASP A 5 13.43 -0.18 7.70
C ASP A 5 12.24 0.36 6.93
N PHE A 6 11.72 1.50 7.35
CA PHE A 6 10.60 2.15 6.67
C PHE A 6 10.97 2.49 5.23
N PHE A 7 12.08 3.18 5.04
CA PHE A 7 12.48 3.57 3.70
C PHE A 7 12.86 2.38 2.84
N LYS A 8 13.49 1.37 3.44
CA LYS A 8 13.84 0.16 2.71
C LYS A 8 12.59 -0.54 2.21
N CYS A 9 11.56 -0.58 3.04
CA CYS A 9 10.30 -1.18 2.66
C CYS A 9 9.66 -0.43 1.49
N LEU A 10 9.71 0.89 1.52
CA LEU A 10 9.13 1.71 0.48
C LEU A 10 9.94 1.72 -0.81
N SER A 11 11.17 1.27 -0.77
CA SER A 11 12.02 1.30 -1.96
C SER A 11 11.68 0.23 -2.98
N ASP A 12 10.86 -0.74 -2.62
CA ASP A 12 10.44 -1.78 -3.57
C ASP A 12 9.26 -1.27 -4.41
N PRO A 13 9.35 -1.34 -5.73
CA PRO A 13 8.30 -0.79 -6.59
C PRO A 13 6.91 -1.40 -6.34
N THR A 14 6.84 -2.71 -6.11
CA THR A 14 5.56 -3.37 -5.87
C THR A 14 4.94 -2.91 -4.57
N ARG A 15 5.74 -2.82 -3.50
CA ARG A 15 5.22 -2.35 -2.22
C ARG A 15 4.79 -0.89 -2.30
N LEU A 16 5.53 -0.08 -3.07
CA LEU A 16 5.15 1.29 -3.25
C LEU A 16 3.80 1.40 -3.98
N ASP A 17 3.60 0.57 -5.00
CA ASP A 17 2.32 0.54 -5.72
C ASP A 17 1.18 0.12 -4.80
N ILE A 18 1.41 -0.87 -3.96
CA ILE A 18 0.42 -1.31 -2.98
C ILE A 18 0.03 -0.16 -2.05
N LEU A 19 1.05 0.55 -1.55
CA LEU A 19 0.78 1.68 -0.66
C LEU A 19 -0.02 2.77 -1.35
N LYS A 20 0.29 3.07 -2.60
CA LYS A 20 -0.46 4.08 -3.34
C LYS A 20 -1.93 3.69 -3.49
N ILE A 21 -2.21 2.42 -3.74
CA ILE A 21 -3.57 1.95 -3.85
C ILE A 21 -4.31 2.14 -2.52
N ILE A 22 -3.66 1.78 -1.42
CA ILE A 22 -4.28 1.90 -0.11
C ILE A 22 -4.46 3.36 0.29
N LEU A 23 -3.49 4.22 -0.03
CA LEU A 23 -3.61 5.63 0.27
C LEU A 23 -4.78 6.26 -0.48
N GLU A 24 -5.02 5.83 -1.69
CA GLU A 24 -6.11 6.36 -2.49
C GLU A 24 -7.47 5.83 -2.04
N ARG A 25 -7.54 4.52 -1.79
CA ARG A 25 -8.82 3.85 -1.53
C ARG A 25 -9.14 3.66 -0.06
N GLN A 26 -8.14 3.76 0.79
CA GLN A 26 -8.21 3.76 2.25
C GLN A 26 -8.37 2.37 2.87
N ASN A 27 -9.35 1.60 2.48
CA ASN A 27 -9.55 0.26 3.03
C ASN A 27 -9.73 -0.68 1.85
N VAL A 28 -8.77 -1.60 1.66
CA VAL A 28 -8.68 -2.33 0.41
C VAL A 28 -8.56 -3.83 0.67
N CYS A 29 -9.35 -4.60 -0.03
CA CYS A 29 -9.28 -6.04 0.00
C CYS A 29 -8.07 -6.53 -0.79
N VAL A 30 -7.43 -7.61 -0.32
CA VAL A 30 -6.31 -8.23 -1.03
C VAL A 30 -6.70 -8.55 -2.47
N CYS A 31 -7.93 -9.01 -2.68
CA CYS A 31 -8.39 -9.35 -4.01
C CYS A 31 -8.38 -8.15 -4.97
N GLU A 32 -8.67 -6.96 -4.45
CA GLU A 32 -8.61 -5.75 -5.29
C GLU A 32 -7.18 -5.45 -5.72
N ILE A 33 -6.25 -5.62 -4.79
CA ILE A 33 -4.84 -5.33 -5.08
C ILE A 33 -4.31 -6.29 -6.13
N THR A 34 -4.62 -7.58 -6.00
CA THR A 34 -4.18 -8.57 -6.97
C THR A 34 -4.75 -8.26 -8.36
N GLU A 35 -5.98 -7.83 -8.41
CA GLU A 35 -6.62 -7.51 -9.68
C GLU A 35 -6.00 -6.27 -10.31
N ILE A 36 -5.79 -5.22 -9.52
CA ILE A 36 -5.24 -3.98 -10.04
C ILE A 36 -3.82 -4.17 -10.55
N LEU A 37 -2.98 -4.87 -9.77
CA LEU A 37 -1.58 -5.02 -10.12
C LEU A 37 -1.30 -6.21 -11.01
N GLN A 38 -2.27 -7.09 -11.19
CA GLN A 38 -2.12 -8.28 -12.03
C GLN A 38 -0.94 -9.14 -11.58
N LEU A 39 -0.81 -9.29 -10.27
CA LEU A 39 0.20 -10.13 -9.66
C LEU A 39 -0.48 -11.23 -8.86
N SER A 40 0.22 -12.33 -8.64
CA SER A 40 -0.36 -13.46 -7.93
C SER A 40 -0.64 -13.11 -6.47
N GLN A 41 -1.65 -13.74 -5.91
CA GLN A 41 -2.01 -13.48 -4.53
C GLN A 41 -0.88 -13.81 -3.55
N PRO A 42 -0.14 -14.93 -3.72
CA PRO A 42 0.98 -15.18 -2.81
C PRO A 42 2.05 -14.08 -2.85
N LYS A 43 2.30 -13.52 -4.03
CA LYS A 43 3.29 -12.45 -4.16
C LYS A 43 2.80 -11.19 -3.45
N ILE A 44 1.55 -10.81 -3.68
CA ILE A 44 0.97 -9.65 -3.03
C ILE A 44 0.93 -9.85 -1.51
N SER A 45 0.55 -11.05 -1.06
CA SER A 45 0.45 -11.33 0.37
C SER A 45 1.81 -11.22 1.06
N ARG A 46 2.89 -11.62 0.40
CA ARG A 46 4.23 -11.48 0.98
C ARG A 46 4.60 -10.03 1.18
N HIS A 47 4.29 -9.18 0.21
CA HIS A 47 4.56 -7.75 0.34
C HIS A 47 3.70 -7.12 1.42
N LEU A 48 2.44 -7.50 1.49
CA LEU A 48 1.54 -6.98 2.52
C LEU A 48 2.01 -7.40 3.91
N ALA A 49 2.52 -8.62 4.05
CA ALA A 49 3.03 -9.09 5.33
C ALA A 49 4.22 -8.26 5.81
N LEU A 50 5.10 -7.86 4.91
CA LEU A 50 6.22 -7.00 5.27
C LEU A 50 5.74 -5.64 5.75
N LEU A 51 4.77 -5.06 5.06
CA LEU A 51 4.21 -3.77 5.46
C LEU A 51 3.48 -3.87 6.80
N ARG A 52 2.77 -4.97 7.02
CA ARG A 52 2.08 -5.19 8.29
C ARG A 52 3.07 -5.40 9.43
N ASN A 53 4.14 -6.16 9.18
CA ASN A 53 5.13 -6.44 10.23
C ASN A 53 5.87 -5.19 10.69
N LEU A 54 5.97 -4.18 9.84
CA LEU A 54 6.54 -2.89 10.22
C LEU A 54 5.49 -1.95 10.78
N PHE A 55 4.26 -2.42 10.93
CA PHE A 55 3.15 -1.62 11.44
C PHE A 55 2.81 -0.42 10.57
N ILE A 56 3.18 -0.46 9.30
CA ILE A 56 2.74 0.55 8.34
C ILE A 56 1.28 0.32 7.99
N LEU A 57 0.90 -0.96 7.84
CA LEU A 57 -0.47 -1.34 7.55
C LEU A 57 -1.05 -2.19 8.68
N LEU A 58 -2.36 -2.13 8.81
CA LEU A 58 -3.12 -3.02 9.64
C LEU A 58 -4.04 -3.85 8.75
N ASP A 59 -4.31 -5.07 9.18
CA ASP A 59 -5.22 -5.93 8.44
C ASP A 59 -6.43 -6.26 9.30
N GLU A 60 -7.52 -6.57 8.63
CA GLU A 60 -8.76 -6.96 9.28
C GLU A 60 -9.45 -8.02 8.44
N ARG A 61 -9.81 -9.13 9.08
CA ARG A 61 -10.53 -10.20 8.40
C ARG A 61 -12.03 -9.97 8.55
N LYS A 62 -12.72 -10.03 7.42
CA LYS A 62 -14.19 -9.96 7.39
C LYS A 62 -14.69 -11.17 6.62
N GLY A 63 -15.12 -12.20 7.37
CA GLY A 63 -15.49 -13.46 6.76
C GLY A 63 -14.26 -14.10 6.13
N GLN A 64 -14.34 -14.38 4.84
CA GLN A 64 -13.23 -14.98 4.11
C GLN A 64 -12.32 -13.93 3.47
N TRP A 65 -12.66 -12.63 3.62
CA TRP A 65 -11.92 -11.55 2.97
C TRP A 65 -10.98 -10.88 3.97
N VAL A 66 -9.81 -10.47 3.50
CA VAL A 66 -8.84 -9.73 4.31
C VAL A 66 -8.67 -8.34 3.71
N TYR A 67 -8.84 -7.33 4.56
CA TYR A 67 -8.74 -5.93 4.16
C TYR A 67 -7.52 -5.31 4.82
N TYR A 68 -6.88 -4.41 4.09
CA TYR A 68 -5.71 -3.68 4.61
C TYR A 68 -5.98 -2.19 4.60
N ARG A 69 -5.46 -1.51 5.61
CA ARG A 69 -5.56 -0.05 5.72
C ARG A 69 -4.32 0.49 6.39
N LEU A 70 -4.11 1.79 6.23
CA LEU A 70 -2.98 2.43 6.86
C LEU A 70 -3.16 2.45 8.38
N ASN A 71 -2.07 2.24 9.11
CA ASN A 71 -2.10 2.29 10.56
C ASN A 71 -2.33 3.75 11.00
N PRO A 72 -3.39 4.05 11.74
CA PRO A 72 -3.66 5.43 12.16
C PRO A 72 -2.69 5.93 13.23
N ASN A 73 -1.92 5.04 13.85
CA ASN A 73 -1.01 5.40 14.93
C ASN A 73 0.45 5.44 14.51
N LEU A 74 0.70 5.77 13.25
CA LEU A 74 2.07 5.88 12.77
C LEU A 74 2.80 7.05 13.41
N PRO A 75 4.14 6.95 13.57
CA PRO A 75 4.92 8.11 14.01
C PRO A 75 4.69 9.30 13.07
N VAL A 76 4.78 10.50 13.61
CA VAL A 76 4.49 11.71 12.84
C VAL A 76 5.34 11.79 11.57
N TRP A 77 6.63 11.45 11.67
CA TRP A 77 7.50 11.53 10.50
C TRP A 77 7.07 10.57 9.39
N ALA A 78 6.65 9.36 9.76
CA ALA A 78 6.19 8.38 8.77
C ALA A 78 4.86 8.83 8.17
N ARG A 79 3.97 9.33 9.00
CA ARG A 79 2.68 9.82 8.56
C ARG A 79 2.85 10.97 7.58
N SER A 80 3.78 11.87 7.87
CA SER A 80 4.04 13.01 7.00
C SER A 80 4.53 12.58 5.63
N ILE A 81 5.42 11.59 5.60
CA ILE A 81 5.93 11.08 4.33
C ILE A 81 4.79 10.46 3.51
N LEU A 82 3.94 9.68 4.17
CA LEU A 82 2.83 9.04 3.47
C LEU A 82 1.78 10.06 3.04
N ASP A 83 1.60 11.13 3.80
CA ASP A 83 0.68 12.19 3.41
C ASP A 83 1.16 12.89 2.14
N VAL A 84 2.46 13.11 2.01
CA VAL A 84 3.02 13.69 0.80
C VAL A 84 2.78 12.75 -0.38
N LEU A 85 3.01 11.48 -0.18
CA LEU A 85 2.79 10.49 -1.23
C LEU A 85 1.32 10.42 -1.61
N LYS A 86 0.42 10.50 -0.64
CA LYS A 86 -1.01 10.48 -0.88
C LYS A 86 -1.43 11.69 -1.72
N ALA A 87 -0.91 12.86 -1.39
CA ALA A 87 -1.23 14.06 -2.14
C ALA A 87 -0.80 13.93 -3.59
N GLU A 88 0.35 13.33 -3.82
CA GLU A 88 0.84 13.11 -5.16
C GLU A 88 -0.09 12.18 -5.95
N VAL A 89 -0.53 11.10 -5.32
CA VAL A 89 -1.44 10.14 -5.95
C VAL A 89 -2.78 10.81 -6.29
N LEU A 90 -3.32 11.59 -5.37
CA LEU A 90 -4.62 12.21 -5.55
C LEU A 90 -4.57 13.34 -6.58
N ASN A 91 -3.44 14.00 -6.72
CA ASN A 91 -3.29 15.07 -7.69
C ASN A 91 -3.09 14.58 -9.11
N LYS A 92 -2.70 13.32 -9.27
CA LYS A 92 -2.52 12.74 -10.59
C LYS A 92 -3.75 11.93 -10.93
N PRO A 93 -4.36 12.18 -12.07
CA PRO A 93 -5.55 11.42 -12.45
C PRO A 93 -5.27 9.94 -12.46
N SER A 94 -6.29 9.17 -12.15
CA SER A 94 -6.17 7.72 -12.10
C SER A 94 -5.72 7.15 -13.45
N SER A 95 -5.89 7.89 -14.51
CA SER A 95 -5.41 7.45 -15.81
C SER A 95 -3.93 7.19 -15.80
N ASN A 96 -3.21 7.86 -14.95
CA ASN A 96 -1.77 7.64 -14.84
C ASN A 96 -1.44 6.32 -14.19
N LEU A 97 -2.38 5.78 -13.46
CA LEU A 97 -2.19 4.51 -12.83
C LEU A 97 -2.52 3.37 -13.73
N SER A 98 -3.45 3.63 -14.56
CA SER A 98 -3.81 2.57 -15.44
C SER A 98 -2.68 2.23 -16.35
N ILE A 99 -1.88 3.08 -16.29
CA ILE A 99 -0.76 2.82 -16.97
C ILE A 99 0.28 2.07 -16.31
N SER A 100 -0.38 2.47 -15.96
CA SER A 100 0.22 2.10 -15.44
C SER A 100 0.56 1.45 -15.22
N VAL A 101 0.12 1.42 -15.34
CA VAL A 101 0.07 0.93 -15.03
C VAL A 101 0.50 0.44 -15.26
N GLN A 102 0.37 0.49 -15.53
CA GLN A 102 0.53 0.05 -15.55
C GLN A 102 1.31 -0.41 -15.44
N CYS A 103 1.33 -0.40 -15.36
CA CYS A 103 1.72 -0.78 -15.17
C CYS A 103 2.20 -1.20 -15.33
N GLU A 104 2.31 -1.15 -15.44
CA GLU A 104 2.43 -1.41 -15.51
C GLU A 104 2.75 -1.72 -15.54
#